data_0d602bbf920d2203c7998b84d9bb9fca
#
_entry.id   0d602bbf920d2203c7998b84d9bb9fca
#
_cell.length_a   1.000
_cell.length_b   1.000
_cell.length_c   1.000
_cell.angle_alpha   90.00
_cell.angle_beta   90.00
_cell.angle_gamma   90.00
#
_symmetry.space_group_name_H-M   'P 1'
#
loop_
_entity.id
_entity.type
_entity.pdbx_description
1 polymer ?
#
loop_
_entity_poly.entity_id
_entity_poly.type
_entity_poly.pdbx_seq_one_letter_code
_entity_poly.pdbx_strand_id
1 'polypeptide(L)'
;MTNTFSPAHDLFVSNTEAALAPPRPRYPSPPPGLRWVRFQLKVLGVVAPELAFRQAWKLFVTPRRLPAKPWETAILADARRRTVAYATGPVAVYEWGPPAAPAVVLVHGWELRATYWRAWVLPLLAAGHRVVALDGPAHGASGGRQVTLVDYGGAVQAVVATAGAVRGVVAHSFGGAAVAGLPVRLPGGAPLPRLLLLSAPVGPRAVAGRFAEFLGLSEAFVARFAQFVQQATGRTADSFAAAVAGPTAGTEQVLLIHDEGDDIIPFAEGQQIAAAWPGAVLHPTRGLGHTRLLRDAAVVRRAVAFLA
;
A
#
# COMPACT_ATOMS: atom_id res chain seq x y z
N MET A 1 -15.48 -63.39 39.08
CA MET A 1 -14.78 -63.04 37.85
C MET A 1 -15.05 -61.60 37.60
N THR A 2 -14.24 -60.75 38.17
CA THR A 2 -14.40 -59.28 38.16
C THR A 2 -13.28 -58.70 37.31
N ASN A 3 -13.66 -58.08 36.19
CA ASN A 3 -12.74 -57.46 35.27
C ASN A 3 -12.68 -55.94 35.62
N THR A 4 -11.54 -55.53 36.15
CA THR A 4 -11.26 -54.16 36.52
C THR A 4 -10.67 -53.42 35.34
N PHE A 5 -11.38 -52.44 34.77
CA PHE A 5 -10.86 -51.45 33.86
C PHE A 5 -10.11 -50.39 34.64
N SER A 6 -8.87 -50.16 34.28
CA SER A 6 -8.05 -49.02 34.73
C SER A 6 -8.19 -47.87 33.72
N PRO A 7 -8.47 -46.61 34.12
CA PRO A 7 -8.47 -45.50 33.23
C PRO A 7 -7.06 -44.93 33.08
N ALA A 8 -6.61 -44.83 31.84
CA ALA A 8 -5.41 -44.10 31.51
C ALA A 8 -5.69 -42.60 31.65
N HIS A 9 -5.05 -41.96 32.63
CA HIS A 9 -5.09 -40.56 32.89
C HIS A 9 -4.20 -39.79 31.90
N ASP A 10 -4.77 -38.85 31.29
CA ASP A 10 -4.28 -37.58 30.74
C ASP A 10 -2.78 -37.26 30.89
N LEU A 11 -2.13 -37.13 29.76
CA LEU A 11 -0.97 -36.28 29.57
C LEU A 11 -1.25 -35.24 28.47
N PHE A 12 -2.15 -34.30 28.75
CA PHE A 12 -2.18 -33.04 28.05
C PHE A 12 -1.08 -32.14 28.62
N VAL A 13 0.07 -32.21 27.99
CA VAL A 13 1.10 -31.17 28.17
C VAL A 13 0.58 -29.90 27.49
N SER A 14 0.20 -28.95 28.31
CA SER A 14 -0.09 -27.59 27.88
C SER A 14 1.19 -26.93 27.42
N ASN A 15 1.51 -27.04 26.13
CA ASN A 15 2.44 -26.13 25.47
C ASN A 15 1.73 -24.81 25.24
N THR A 16 1.76 -23.94 26.22
CA THR A 16 1.60 -22.49 26.04
C THR A 16 2.85 -22.03 25.28
N GLU A 17 2.81 -22.13 23.95
CA GLU A 17 3.71 -21.37 23.09
C GLU A 17 3.50 -19.89 23.44
N ALA A 18 4.47 -19.34 24.15
CA ALA A 18 4.60 -17.89 24.30
C ALA A 18 4.64 -17.31 22.89
N ALA A 19 3.57 -16.62 22.51
CA ALA A 19 3.50 -15.91 21.24
C ALA A 19 4.70 -14.97 21.19
N LEU A 20 5.71 -15.35 20.40
CA LEU A 20 6.87 -14.51 20.13
C LEU A 20 6.35 -13.19 19.57
N ALA A 21 6.63 -12.11 20.27
CA ALA A 21 6.30 -10.77 19.81
C ALA A 21 6.79 -10.62 18.35
N PRO A 22 5.97 -10.06 17.44
CA PRO A 22 6.35 -9.93 16.04
C PRO A 22 7.71 -9.24 15.95
N PRO A 23 8.60 -9.67 15.04
CA PRO A 23 9.91 -9.08 14.89
C PRO A 23 9.74 -7.58 14.62
N ARG A 24 10.46 -6.78 15.40
CA ARG A 24 10.44 -5.31 15.23
C ARG A 24 10.93 -4.97 13.82
N PRO A 25 10.25 -4.07 13.09
CA PRO A 25 10.65 -3.68 11.74
C PRO A 25 12.13 -3.22 11.76
N ARG A 26 12.96 -3.84 10.94
CA ARG A 26 14.35 -3.41 10.75
C ARG A 26 14.36 -2.31 9.71
N TYR A 27 14.24 -1.08 10.14
CA TYR A 27 14.45 0.05 9.24
C TYR A 27 15.88 0.00 8.67
N PRO A 28 16.05 0.28 7.35
CA PRO A 28 17.38 0.45 6.78
C PRO A 28 18.13 1.50 7.58
N SER A 29 19.46 1.45 7.56
CA SER A 29 20.32 2.38 8.32
C SER A 29 19.79 3.81 8.20
N PRO A 30 19.60 4.52 9.33
CA PRO A 30 18.95 5.81 9.29
C PRO A 30 19.71 6.76 8.36
N PRO A 31 19.01 7.49 7.47
CA PRO A 31 19.66 8.40 6.53
C PRO A 31 20.52 9.43 7.28
N PRO A 32 21.61 9.89 6.65
CA PRO A 32 22.42 10.98 7.24
C PRO A 32 21.51 12.15 7.59
N GLY A 33 21.68 12.71 8.79
CA GLY A 33 20.85 13.82 9.28
C GLY A 33 19.60 13.42 10.05
N LEU A 34 19.15 12.15 10.04
CA LEU A 34 17.96 11.73 10.80
C LEU A 34 18.10 12.03 12.30
N ARG A 35 19.30 11.84 12.87
CA ARG A 35 19.55 12.15 14.28
C ARG A 35 19.29 13.62 14.59
N TRP A 36 19.68 14.51 13.68
CA TRP A 36 19.44 15.95 13.79
C TRP A 36 17.95 16.28 13.69
N VAL A 37 17.25 15.70 12.72
CA VAL A 37 15.80 15.88 12.58
C VAL A 37 15.06 15.40 13.84
N ARG A 38 15.41 14.23 14.37
CA ARG A 38 14.86 13.72 15.65
C ARG A 38 15.11 14.68 16.80
N PHE A 39 16.33 15.19 16.92
CA PHE A 39 16.68 16.14 17.95
C PHE A 39 15.87 17.45 17.84
N GLN A 40 15.79 18.02 16.62
CA GLN A 40 14.98 19.22 16.37
C GLN A 40 13.51 19.00 16.73
N LEU A 41 12.91 17.90 16.27
CA LEU A 41 11.51 17.60 16.55
C LEU A 41 11.26 17.36 18.05
N LYS A 42 12.21 16.76 18.76
CA LYS A 42 12.13 16.56 20.21
C LYS A 42 12.15 17.90 20.94
N VAL A 43 13.08 18.81 20.62
CA VAL A 43 13.16 20.15 21.23
C VAL A 43 11.90 20.95 20.92
N LEU A 44 11.49 21.01 19.64
CA LEU A 44 10.28 21.72 19.22
C LEU A 44 9.03 21.13 19.87
N GLY A 45 8.97 19.81 20.07
CA GLY A 45 7.86 19.15 20.74
C GLY A 45 7.60 19.64 22.17
N VAL A 46 8.66 20.14 22.85
CA VAL A 46 8.56 20.73 24.19
C VAL A 46 8.21 22.21 24.13
N VAL A 47 8.92 23.01 23.30
CA VAL A 47 8.82 24.47 23.33
C VAL A 47 7.76 25.02 22.36
N ALA A 48 7.45 24.33 21.29
CA ALA A 48 6.51 24.74 20.24
C ALA A 48 5.83 23.53 19.57
N PRO A 49 4.96 22.78 20.28
CA PRO A 49 4.42 21.51 19.84
C PRO A 49 3.66 21.60 18.51
N GLU A 50 2.99 22.71 18.24
CA GLU A 50 2.31 22.96 16.98
C GLU A 50 3.27 23.07 15.79
N LEU A 51 4.41 23.72 16.00
CA LEU A 51 5.47 23.81 14.98
C LEU A 51 6.12 22.44 14.73
N ALA A 52 6.36 21.68 15.80
CA ALA A 52 6.87 20.31 15.70
C ALA A 52 5.92 19.42 14.85
N PHE A 53 4.61 19.51 15.14
CA PHE A 53 3.61 18.77 14.38
C PHE A 53 3.60 19.17 12.89
N ARG A 54 3.59 20.46 12.59
CA ARG A 54 3.63 20.96 11.18
C ARG A 54 4.88 20.51 10.44
N GLN A 55 6.03 20.50 11.08
CA GLN A 55 7.26 19.99 10.46
C GLN A 55 7.20 18.48 10.23
N ALA A 56 6.77 17.70 11.22
CA ALA A 56 6.62 16.27 11.10
C ALA A 56 5.57 15.91 10.02
N TRP A 57 4.42 16.61 9.99
CA TRP A 57 3.43 16.48 8.95
C TRP A 57 4.00 16.74 7.56
N LYS A 58 4.73 17.84 7.39
CA LYS A 58 5.38 18.16 6.12
C LYS A 58 6.31 17.03 5.66
N LEU A 59 7.09 16.45 6.57
CA LEU A 59 7.93 15.29 6.24
C LEU A 59 7.09 14.06 5.88
N PHE A 60 5.99 13.84 6.59
CA PHE A 60 5.09 12.70 6.38
C PHE A 60 4.44 12.70 4.98
N VAL A 61 4.04 13.87 4.48
CA VAL A 61 3.33 14.00 3.19
C VAL A 61 4.23 14.36 2.01
N THR A 62 5.55 14.50 2.22
CA THR A 62 6.49 14.93 1.16
C THR A 62 7.42 13.78 0.76
N PRO A 63 7.09 13.04 -0.31
CA PRO A 63 7.97 11.98 -0.80
C PRO A 63 9.26 12.54 -1.41
N ARG A 64 10.36 11.80 -1.28
CA ARG A 64 11.61 12.12 -1.98
C ARG A 64 11.48 11.71 -3.45
N ARG A 65 11.81 12.60 -4.35
CA ARG A 65 11.93 12.28 -5.77
C ARG A 65 13.36 11.85 -6.08
N LEU A 66 13.58 10.55 -6.00
CA LEU A 66 14.88 9.98 -6.35
C LEU A 66 15.13 10.08 -7.86
N PRO A 67 16.37 10.32 -8.31
CA PRO A 67 16.73 10.27 -9.72
C PRO A 67 16.34 8.92 -10.36
N ALA A 68 15.91 8.97 -11.63
CA ALA A 68 15.61 7.75 -12.36
C ALA A 68 16.90 6.94 -12.59
N LYS A 69 16.79 5.62 -12.47
CA LYS A 69 17.89 4.70 -12.75
C LYS A 69 17.93 4.35 -14.25
N PRO A 70 19.08 3.98 -14.83
CA PRO A 70 19.18 3.67 -16.25
C PRO A 70 18.17 2.64 -16.76
N TRP A 71 17.88 1.58 -15.98
CA TRP A 71 16.90 0.57 -16.34
C TRP A 71 15.45 1.10 -16.40
N GLU A 72 15.15 2.22 -15.76
CA GLU A 72 13.82 2.83 -15.78
C GLU A 72 13.52 3.50 -17.12
N THR A 73 14.55 4.02 -17.79
CA THR A 73 14.39 4.63 -19.12
C THR A 73 14.03 3.57 -20.17
N ALA A 74 14.64 2.40 -20.11
CA ALA A 74 14.39 1.33 -21.07
C ALA A 74 12.93 0.87 -21.10
N ILE A 75 12.31 0.64 -19.92
CA ILE A 75 10.92 0.18 -19.87
C ILE A 75 9.92 1.24 -20.36
N LEU A 76 10.29 2.51 -20.29
CA LEU A 76 9.43 3.61 -20.73
C LEU A 76 9.54 3.89 -22.23
N ALA A 77 10.51 3.32 -22.95
CA ALA A 77 10.71 3.56 -24.38
C ALA A 77 9.48 3.13 -25.20
N ASP A 78 8.87 1.99 -24.87
CA ASP A 78 7.71 1.43 -25.56
C ASP A 78 6.37 1.88 -24.97
N ALA A 79 6.38 2.72 -23.94
CA ALA A 79 5.17 3.20 -23.29
C ALA A 79 4.54 4.37 -24.05
N ARG A 80 3.25 4.32 -24.28
CA ARG A 80 2.47 5.52 -24.58
C ARG A 80 2.34 6.34 -23.31
N ARG A 81 2.75 7.60 -23.38
CA ARG A 81 2.66 8.52 -22.24
C ARG A 81 1.46 9.43 -22.41
N ARG A 82 0.70 9.60 -21.35
CA ARG A 82 -0.35 10.60 -21.27
C ARG A 82 -0.40 11.24 -19.89
N THR A 83 -1.17 12.27 -19.78
CA THR A 83 -1.38 12.99 -18.52
C THR A 83 -2.86 13.01 -18.19
N VAL A 84 -3.18 12.77 -16.92
CA VAL A 84 -4.53 12.94 -16.37
C VAL A 84 -4.54 14.16 -15.48
N ALA A 85 -5.50 15.06 -15.71
CA ALA A 85 -5.68 16.23 -14.86
C ALA A 85 -6.17 15.80 -13.47
N TYR A 86 -5.56 16.34 -12.42
CA TYR A 86 -5.96 16.12 -11.04
C TYR A 86 -5.70 17.38 -10.20
N ALA A 87 -6.42 17.54 -9.08
CA ALA A 87 -6.42 18.76 -8.29
C ALA A 87 -5.03 19.19 -7.78
N THR A 88 -4.18 18.23 -7.39
CA THR A 88 -2.83 18.51 -6.89
C THR A 88 -1.77 18.66 -7.97
N GLY A 89 -2.17 18.56 -9.24
CA GLY A 89 -1.30 18.65 -10.41
C GLY A 89 -1.47 17.48 -11.38
N PRO A 90 -0.89 17.57 -12.58
CA PRO A 90 -1.02 16.53 -13.60
C PRO A 90 -0.44 15.20 -13.13
N VAL A 91 -1.14 14.10 -13.41
CA VAL A 91 -0.73 12.72 -13.12
C VAL A 91 -0.15 12.11 -14.39
N ALA A 92 1.11 11.70 -14.36
CA ALA A 92 1.75 11.00 -15.46
C ALA A 92 1.30 9.55 -15.51
N VAL A 93 0.88 9.08 -16.70
CA VAL A 93 0.39 7.74 -16.96
C VAL A 93 1.14 7.13 -18.12
N TYR A 94 1.50 5.88 -17.98
CA TYR A 94 2.22 5.07 -18.96
C TYR A 94 1.40 3.86 -19.33
N GLU A 95 1.27 3.61 -20.61
CA GLU A 95 0.43 2.54 -21.14
C GLU A 95 1.19 1.65 -22.12
N TRP A 96 0.99 0.34 -22.00
CA TRP A 96 1.54 -0.68 -22.89
C TRP A 96 0.39 -1.56 -23.40
N GLY A 97 0.49 -1.98 -24.66
CA GLY A 97 -0.46 -2.89 -25.29
C GLY A 97 -1.59 -2.21 -26.07
N PRO A 98 -2.48 -2.99 -26.67
CA PRO A 98 -3.54 -2.49 -27.53
C PRO A 98 -4.56 -1.63 -26.76
N PRO A 99 -4.97 -0.46 -27.28
CA PRO A 99 -5.92 0.42 -26.61
C PRO A 99 -7.27 -0.22 -26.29
N ALA A 100 -7.74 -1.15 -27.11
CA ALA A 100 -9.01 -1.84 -26.95
C ALA A 100 -8.99 -2.97 -25.90
N ALA A 101 -7.79 -3.45 -25.50
CA ALA A 101 -7.68 -4.49 -24.50
C ALA A 101 -8.08 -3.98 -23.10
N PRO A 102 -8.70 -4.84 -22.26
CA PRO A 102 -9.06 -4.45 -20.90
C PRO A 102 -7.80 -4.10 -20.09
N ALA A 103 -7.87 -2.98 -19.37
CA ALA A 103 -6.75 -2.43 -18.66
C ALA A 103 -6.54 -3.08 -17.28
N VAL A 104 -5.29 -3.37 -16.93
CA VAL A 104 -4.86 -3.57 -15.55
C VAL A 104 -4.15 -2.30 -15.08
N VAL A 105 -4.71 -1.66 -14.04
CA VAL A 105 -4.14 -0.42 -13.50
C VAL A 105 -3.17 -0.75 -12.37
N LEU A 106 -1.93 -0.27 -12.49
CA LEU A 106 -0.83 -0.56 -11.56
C LEU A 106 -0.49 0.68 -10.73
N VAL A 107 -0.62 0.56 -9.41
CA VAL A 107 -0.53 1.65 -8.43
C VAL A 107 0.65 1.40 -7.49
N HIS A 108 1.70 2.20 -7.59
CA HIS A 108 2.94 2.02 -6.81
C HIS A 108 2.84 2.52 -5.36
N GLY A 109 3.80 2.14 -4.52
CA GLY A 109 3.95 2.59 -3.14
C GLY A 109 4.73 3.90 -2.98
N TRP A 110 4.94 4.30 -1.71
CA TRP A 110 5.67 5.51 -1.35
C TRP A 110 7.08 5.55 -1.94
N GLU A 111 7.48 6.69 -2.48
CA GLU A 111 8.79 6.96 -3.11
C GLU A 111 9.15 6.03 -4.29
N LEU A 112 8.20 5.23 -4.79
CA LEU A 112 8.31 4.46 -6.02
C LEU A 112 7.74 5.26 -7.21
N ARG A 113 7.61 4.61 -8.36
CA ARG A 113 7.03 5.14 -9.59
C ARG A 113 6.59 4.02 -10.54
N ALA A 114 5.93 4.36 -11.62
CA ALA A 114 5.39 3.40 -12.61
C ALA A 114 6.41 2.36 -13.09
N THR A 115 7.68 2.73 -13.22
CA THR A 115 8.76 1.85 -13.72
C THR A 115 9.06 0.65 -12.82
N TYR A 116 8.68 0.70 -11.55
CA TYR A 116 8.84 -0.45 -10.65
C TYR A 116 7.97 -1.65 -11.03
N TRP A 117 6.97 -1.44 -11.88
CA TRP A 117 6.10 -2.49 -12.42
C TRP A 117 6.69 -3.21 -13.64
N ARG A 118 7.95 -2.96 -14.02
CA ARG A 118 8.57 -3.52 -15.23
C ARG A 118 8.42 -5.05 -15.40
N ALA A 119 8.47 -5.81 -14.31
CA ALA A 119 8.33 -7.26 -14.35
C ALA A 119 6.90 -7.72 -14.67
N TRP A 120 5.92 -6.82 -14.59
CA TRP A 120 4.49 -7.09 -14.78
C TRP A 120 4.03 -6.81 -16.22
N VAL A 121 4.74 -5.92 -16.93
CA VAL A 121 4.30 -5.44 -18.25
C VAL A 121 4.15 -6.60 -19.23
N LEU A 122 5.23 -7.32 -19.52
CA LEU A 122 5.19 -8.40 -20.52
C LEU A 122 4.23 -9.55 -20.15
N PRO A 123 4.21 -10.06 -18.89
CA PRO A 123 3.25 -11.09 -18.50
C PRO A 123 1.78 -10.68 -18.64
N LEU A 124 1.43 -9.43 -18.32
CA LEU A 124 0.08 -8.91 -18.47
C LEU A 124 -0.30 -8.74 -19.95
N LEU A 125 0.64 -8.25 -20.78
CA LEU A 125 0.43 -8.17 -22.22
C LEU A 125 0.22 -9.55 -22.85
N ALA A 126 1.02 -10.55 -22.45
CA ALA A 126 0.87 -11.93 -22.91
C ALA A 126 -0.47 -12.55 -22.50
N ALA A 127 -1.06 -12.10 -21.38
CA ALA A 127 -2.40 -12.49 -20.93
C ALA A 127 -3.52 -11.70 -21.62
N GLY A 128 -3.22 -10.87 -22.62
CA GLY A 128 -4.24 -10.12 -23.38
C GLY A 128 -4.70 -8.82 -22.72
N HIS A 129 -4.00 -8.34 -21.69
CA HIS A 129 -4.35 -7.09 -21.02
C HIS A 129 -3.56 -5.91 -21.55
N ARG A 130 -4.14 -4.72 -21.46
CA ARG A 130 -3.41 -3.47 -21.54
C ARG A 130 -2.90 -3.11 -20.12
N VAL A 131 -1.67 -2.67 -20.02
CA VAL A 131 -1.09 -2.21 -18.75
C VAL A 131 -1.19 -0.70 -18.68
N VAL A 132 -1.70 -0.19 -17.57
CA VAL A 132 -1.81 1.25 -17.27
C VAL A 132 -1.15 1.50 -15.92
N ALA A 133 0.04 2.10 -15.91
CA ALA A 133 0.74 2.44 -14.69
C ALA A 133 0.81 3.96 -14.52
N LEU A 134 0.60 4.45 -13.29
CA LEU A 134 0.71 5.89 -13.02
C LEU A 134 1.92 6.17 -12.14
N ASP A 135 2.47 7.36 -12.27
CA ASP A 135 3.21 7.99 -11.18
C ASP A 135 2.19 8.71 -10.30
N GLY A 136 2.07 8.36 -9.03
CA GLY A 136 1.14 9.03 -8.12
C GLY A 136 1.50 10.50 -7.92
N PRO A 137 0.60 11.36 -7.41
CA PRO A 137 0.89 12.76 -7.12
C PRO A 137 2.17 12.90 -6.28
N ALA A 138 2.97 13.92 -6.56
CA ALA A 138 4.28 14.18 -5.96
C ALA A 138 5.37 13.11 -6.22
N HIS A 139 5.10 12.07 -7.03
CA HIS A 139 6.07 11.03 -7.39
C HIS A 139 6.43 11.09 -8.88
N GLY A 140 7.58 10.51 -9.23
CA GLY A 140 8.04 10.36 -10.61
C GLY A 140 7.92 11.64 -11.43
N ALA A 141 7.22 11.57 -12.57
CA ALA A 141 6.96 12.69 -13.48
C ALA A 141 5.63 13.42 -13.18
N SER A 142 4.86 12.99 -12.18
CA SER A 142 3.61 13.67 -11.79
C SER A 142 3.85 15.00 -11.09
N GLY A 143 2.84 15.87 -11.15
CA GLY A 143 2.83 17.16 -10.48
C GLY A 143 2.72 17.06 -8.95
N GLY A 144 2.70 18.23 -8.30
CA GLY A 144 2.60 18.33 -6.84
C GLY A 144 3.96 18.18 -6.14
N ARG A 145 3.99 18.52 -4.85
CA ARG A 145 5.17 18.36 -3.98
C ARG A 145 4.84 17.54 -2.73
N GLN A 146 3.58 17.46 -2.39
CA GLN A 146 3.04 16.73 -1.25
C GLN A 146 1.88 15.87 -1.71
N VAL A 147 1.62 14.81 -0.98
CA VAL A 147 0.50 13.90 -1.26
C VAL A 147 -0.01 13.29 0.04
N THR A 148 -1.33 13.35 0.21
CA THR A 148 -2.04 12.59 1.25
C THR A 148 -2.59 11.28 0.68
N LEU A 149 -3.09 10.41 1.56
CA LEU A 149 -3.79 9.19 1.13
C LEU A 149 -5.01 9.53 0.25
N VAL A 150 -5.73 10.60 0.59
CA VAL A 150 -6.92 11.07 -0.14
C VAL A 150 -6.54 11.55 -1.53
N ASP A 151 -5.48 12.35 -1.65
CA ASP A 151 -4.97 12.81 -2.95
C ASP A 151 -4.54 11.65 -3.82
N TYR A 152 -3.85 10.66 -3.22
CA TYR A 152 -3.38 9.51 -3.97
C TYR A 152 -4.53 8.65 -4.49
N GLY A 153 -5.50 8.32 -3.64
CA GLY A 153 -6.70 7.56 -4.04
C GLY A 153 -7.55 8.30 -5.07
N GLY A 154 -7.73 9.61 -4.92
CA GLY A 154 -8.41 10.45 -5.90
C GLY A 154 -7.71 10.49 -7.26
N ALA A 155 -6.38 10.53 -7.28
CA ALA A 155 -5.61 10.43 -8.52
C ALA A 155 -5.76 9.06 -9.20
N VAL A 156 -5.75 7.97 -8.41
CA VAL A 156 -6.03 6.62 -8.93
C VAL A 156 -7.44 6.56 -9.52
N GLN A 157 -8.44 7.11 -8.83
CA GLN A 157 -9.81 7.20 -9.34
C GLN A 157 -9.89 7.96 -10.68
N ALA A 158 -9.18 9.07 -10.81
CA ALA A 158 -9.13 9.85 -12.05
C ALA A 158 -8.49 9.05 -13.20
N VAL A 159 -7.44 8.29 -12.92
CA VAL A 159 -6.80 7.41 -13.92
C VAL A 159 -7.74 6.27 -14.32
N VAL A 160 -8.39 5.61 -13.38
CA VAL A 160 -9.37 4.54 -13.63
C VAL A 160 -10.53 5.05 -14.50
N ALA A 161 -11.04 6.24 -14.21
CA ALA A 161 -12.14 6.86 -14.96
C ALA A 161 -11.80 7.10 -16.44
N THR A 162 -10.52 7.21 -16.79
CA THR A 162 -10.03 7.45 -18.15
C THR A 162 -9.38 6.21 -18.80
N ALA A 163 -9.37 5.08 -18.10
CA ALA A 163 -8.69 3.88 -18.57
C ALA A 163 -9.55 2.99 -19.49
N GLY A 164 -10.81 3.35 -19.76
CA GLY A 164 -11.72 2.52 -20.56
C GLY A 164 -12.15 1.26 -19.80
N ALA A 165 -12.22 0.11 -20.48
CA ALA A 165 -12.54 -1.15 -19.83
C ALA A 165 -11.40 -1.55 -18.88
N VAL A 166 -11.70 -1.66 -17.59
CA VAL A 166 -10.73 -2.03 -16.55
C VAL A 166 -11.01 -3.45 -16.06
N ARG A 167 -10.00 -4.30 -16.14
CA ARG A 167 -10.03 -5.68 -15.63
C ARG A 167 -9.81 -5.72 -14.12
N GLY A 168 -8.93 -4.87 -13.61
CA GLY A 168 -8.62 -4.81 -12.18
C GLY A 168 -7.58 -3.77 -11.86
N VAL A 169 -7.37 -3.59 -10.56
CA VAL A 169 -6.34 -2.71 -9.99
C VAL A 169 -5.37 -3.55 -9.18
N VAL A 170 -4.07 -3.33 -9.38
CA VAL A 170 -2.98 -3.90 -8.59
C VAL A 170 -2.30 -2.75 -7.85
N ALA A 171 -2.26 -2.82 -6.54
CA ALA A 171 -1.75 -1.72 -5.73
C ALA A 171 -0.77 -2.21 -4.67
N HIS A 172 0.37 -1.52 -4.55
CA HIS A 172 1.44 -1.86 -3.62
C HIS A 172 1.55 -0.84 -2.48
N SER A 173 1.73 -1.33 -1.25
CA SER A 173 2.11 -0.52 -0.08
C SER A 173 1.18 0.69 0.11
N PHE A 174 1.71 1.92 0.12
CA PHE A 174 0.93 3.16 0.24
C PHE A 174 -0.18 3.28 -0.83
N GLY A 175 0.11 2.88 -2.08
CA GLY A 175 -0.92 2.81 -3.12
C GLY A 175 -2.02 1.81 -2.78
N GLY A 176 -1.65 0.68 -2.15
CA GLY A 176 -2.61 -0.30 -1.63
C GLY A 176 -3.51 0.29 -0.54
N ALA A 177 -2.94 1.02 0.43
CA ALA A 177 -3.73 1.71 1.45
C ALA A 177 -4.68 2.76 0.85
N ALA A 178 -4.24 3.49 -0.18
CA ALA A 178 -5.07 4.50 -0.84
C ALA A 178 -6.27 3.87 -1.55
N VAL A 179 -6.07 2.76 -2.27
CA VAL A 179 -7.14 2.05 -2.98
C VAL A 179 -8.07 1.30 -2.02
N ALA A 180 -7.53 0.74 -0.93
CA ALA A 180 -8.30 0.01 0.07
C ALA A 180 -9.11 0.94 1.00
N GLY A 181 -8.57 2.10 1.34
CA GLY A 181 -9.22 3.08 2.24
C GLY A 181 -10.17 4.05 1.54
N LEU A 182 -10.11 4.14 0.22
CA LEU A 182 -10.95 5.02 -0.61
C LEU A 182 -11.56 4.19 -1.75
N PRO A 183 -12.89 4.11 -1.85
CA PRO A 183 -13.55 3.33 -2.88
C PRO A 183 -13.18 3.82 -4.28
N VAL A 184 -12.37 3.04 -5.01
CA VAL A 184 -12.11 3.26 -6.44
C VAL A 184 -13.19 2.54 -7.24
N ARG A 185 -13.86 3.26 -8.15
CA ARG A 185 -14.98 2.75 -8.93
C ARG A 185 -14.74 2.97 -10.42
N LEU A 186 -15.36 2.11 -11.22
CA LEU A 186 -15.44 2.29 -12.67
C LEU A 186 -16.37 3.46 -13.02
N PRO A 187 -16.30 4.01 -14.24
CA PRO A 187 -17.29 4.95 -14.75
C PRO A 187 -18.73 4.44 -14.55
N GLY A 188 -19.63 5.33 -14.16
CA GLY A 188 -21.00 4.94 -13.79
C GLY A 188 -21.15 4.39 -12.37
N GLY A 189 -20.08 4.37 -11.58
CA GLY A 189 -20.12 3.95 -10.17
C GLY A 189 -20.03 2.44 -9.95
N ALA A 190 -19.82 1.65 -11.02
CA ALA A 190 -19.66 0.20 -10.92
C ALA A 190 -18.42 -0.19 -10.11
N PRO A 191 -18.44 -1.31 -9.37
CA PRO A 191 -17.29 -1.78 -8.61
C PRO A 191 -16.16 -2.27 -9.52
N LEU A 192 -14.94 -2.36 -8.95
CA LEU A 192 -13.83 -3.00 -9.63
C LEU A 192 -14.07 -4.52 -9.72
N PRO A 193 -13.88 -5.15 -10.89
CA PRO A 193 -13.99 -6.61 -11.00
C PRO A 193 -12.96 -7.33 -10.12
N ARG A 194 -11.73 -6.84 -10.09
CA ARG A 194 -10.63 -7.44 -9.32
C ARG A 194 -9.75 -6.39 -8.65
N LEU A 195 -9.38 -6.66 -7.41
CA LEU A 195 -8.43 -5.86 -6.64
C LEU A 195 -7.32 -6.76 -6.10
N LEU A 196 -6.07 -6.43 -6.40
CA LEU A 196 -4.90 -7.10 -5.85
C LEU A 196 -4.10 -6.12 -5.01
N LEU A 197 -3.90 -6.45 -3.74
CA LEU A 197 -3.10 -5.67 -2.79
C LEU A 197 -1.79 -6.40 -2.49
N LEU A 198 -0.68 -5.70 -2.64
CA LEU A 198 0.66 -6.19 -2.37
C LEU A 198 1.22 -5.45 -1.15
N SER A 199 1.50 -6.15 -0.04
CA SER A 199 2.08 -5.56 1.17
C SER A 199 1.40 -4.25 1.58
N ALA A 200 0.06 -4.20 1.53
CA ALA A 200 -0.69 -3.00 1.86
C ALA A 200 -0.81 -2.82 3.37
N PRO A 201 -0.59 -1.61 3.91
CA PRO A 201 -0.85 -1.32 5.31
C PRO A 201 -2.35 -1.26 5.60
N VAL A 202 -2.73 -1.59 6.83
CA VAL A 202 -4.14 -1.62 7.26
C VAL A 202 -4.80 -0.25 7.24
N GLY A 203 -4.04 0.82 7.40
CA GLY A 203 -4.60 2.17 7.34
C GLY A 203 -3.66 3.29 7.80
N PRO A 204 -4.12 4.54 7.73
CA PRO A 204 -3.28 5.71 7.94
C PRO A 204 -2.76 5.84 9.38
N ARG A 205 -3.51 5.41 10.39
CA ARG A 205 -3.05 5.44 11.79
C ARG A 205 -1.85 4.52 12.01
N ALA A 206 -1.85 3.31 11.43
CA ALA A 206 -0.73 2.39 11.53
C ALA A 206 0.52 2.95 10.83
N VAL A 207 0.33 3.58 9.66
CA VAL A 207 1.42 4.27 8.94
C VAL A 207 1.96 5.44 9.74
N ALA A 208 1.09 6.27 10.35
CA ALA A 208 1.49 7.39 11.21
C ALA A 208 2.23 6.91 12.46
N GLY A 209 1.83 5.80 13.05
CA GLY A 209 2.52 5.18 14.20
C GLY A 209 3.95 4.77 13.85
N ARG A 210 4.15 4.04 12.75
CA ARG A 210 5.49 3.68 12.27
C ARG A 210 6.35 4.89 11.93
N PHE A 211 5.76 5.91 11.32
CA PHE A 211 6.45 7.16 11.05
C PHE A 211 6.87 7.88 12.35
N ALA A 212 5.98 7.91 13.34
CA ALA A 212 6.29 8.48 14.66
C ALA A 212 7.46 7.73 15.32
N GLU A 213 7.43 6.39 15.32
CA GLU A 213 8.52 5.56 15.82
C GLU A 213 9.82 5.83 15.05
N PHE A 214 9.76 5.87 13.72
CA PHE A 214 10.92 6.19 12.87
C PHE A 214 11.53 7.56 13.19
N LEU A 215 10.73 8.57 13.51
CA LEU A 215 11.22 9.90 13.89
C LEU A 215 11.48 10.06 15.38
N GLY A 216 11.16 9.08 16.22
CA GLY A 216 11.27 9.18 17.68
C GLY A 216 10.26 10.16 18.29
N LEU A 217 9.09 10.28 17.68
CA LEU A 217 7.95 11.07 18.15
C LEU A 217 7.13 10.29 19.18
N SER A 218 6.42 10.99 20.05
CA SER A 218 5.52 10.39 21.04
C SER A 218 4.18 9.98 20.43
N GLU A 219 3.39 9.19 21.17
CA GLU A 219 2.00 8.85 20.81
C GLU A 219 1.11 10.10 20.64
N ALA A 220 1.44 11.20 21.29
CA ALA A 220 0.75 12.48 21.10
C ALA A 220 0.78 12.95 19.63
N PHE A 221 1.82 12.61 18.87
CA PHE A 221 1.84 12.87 17.43
C PHE A 221 0.75 12.08 16.70
N VAL A 222 0.56 10.80 17.00
CA VAL A 222 -0.45 9.95 16.36
C VAL A 222 -1.86 10.44 16.72
N ALA A 223 -2.09 10.85 17.97
CA ALA A 223 -3.36 11.44 18.37
C ALA A 223 -3.63 12.77 17.64
N ARG A 224 -2.61 13.62 17.53
CA ARG A 224 -2.71 14.89 16.78
C ARG A 224 -2.92 14.67 15.29
N PHE A 225 -2.24 13.67 14.71
CA PHE A 225 -2.47 13.23 13.33
C PHE A 225 -3.93 12.86 13.11
N ALA A 226 -4.53 12.06 13.98
CA ALA A 226 -5.92 11.66 13.87
C ALA A 226 -6.89 12.86 13.95
N GLN A 227 -6.64 13.80 14.85
CA GLN A 227 -7.40 15.06 14.96
C GLN A 227 -7.29 15.91 13.69
N PHE A 228 -6.06 16.04 13.16
CA PHE A 228 -5.80 16.79 11.93
C PHE A 228 -6.54 16.19 10.73
N VAL A 229 -6.50 14.86 10.57
CA VAL A 229 -7.25 14.16 9.51
C VAL A 229 -8.74 14.43 9.64
N GLN A 230 -9.29 14.33 10.86
CA GLN A 230 -10.71 14.63 11.12
C GLN A 230 -11.08 16.06 10.74
N GLN A 231 -10.26 17.04 11.10
CA GLN A 231 -10.49 18.45 10.78
C GLN A 231 -10.40 18.72 9.27
N ALA A 232 -9.43 18.11 8.59
CA ALA A 232 -9.18 18.32 7.17
C ALA A 232 -10.19 17.63 6.25
N THR A 233 -10.74 16.47 6.66
CA THR A 233 -11.57 15.60 5.81
C THR A 233 -13.01 15.44 6.29
N GLY A 234 -13.32 15.86 7.51
CA GLY A 234 -14.60 15.56 8.18
C GLY A 234 -14.75 14.09 8.61
N ARG A 235 -13.73 13.26 8.38
CA ARG A 235 -13.75 11.81 8.63
C ARG A 235 -12.64 11.42 9.59
N THR A 236 -12.89 10.41 10.43
CA THR A 236 -11.84 9.89 11.33
C THR A 236 -10.72 9.21 10.52
N ALA A 237 -9.48 9.23 11.04
CA ALA A 237 -8.37 8.52 10.41
C ALA A 237 -8.66 7.02 10.24
N ASP A 238 -9.38 6.43 11.21
CA ASP A 238 -9.74 5.01 11.18
C ASP A 238 -10.78 4.68 10.10
N SER A 239 -11.61 5.64 9.68
CA SER A 239 -12.56 5.44 8.58
C SER A 239 -11.88 5.23 7.21
N PHE A 240 -10.60 5.52 7.09
CA PHE A 240 -9.77 5.24 5.93
C PHE A 240 -8.96 3.93 6.08
N ALA A 241 -9.14 3.20 7.19
CA ALA A 241 -8.51 1.90 7.33
C ALA A 241 -9.21 0.90 6.41
N ALA A 242 -8.42 0.05 5.74
CA ALA A 242 -8.94 -0.98 4.86
C ALA A 242 -9.99 -1.87 5.57
N ALA A 243 -9.72 -2.25 6.83
CA ALA A 243 -10.63 -3.07 7.63
C ALA A 243 -11.99 -2.39 7.91
N VAL A 244 -12.05 -1.06 7.89
CA VAL A 244 -13.28 -0.27 8.16
C VAL A 244 -13.97 0.15 6.87
N ALA A 245 -13.17 0.56 5.86
CA ALA A 245 -13.70 0.97 4.56
C ALA A 245 -14.38 -0.17 3.82
N GLY A 246 -13.98 -1.39 4.12
CA GLY A 246 -14.44 -2.59 3.41
C GLY A 246 -13.79 -2.73 2.02
N PRO A 247 -13.95 -3.88 1.35
CA PRO A 247 -13.70 -3.92 -0.07
C PRO A 247 -14.61 -2.87 -0.69
N THR A 248 -14.10 -2.17 -1.69
CA THR A 248 -14.94 -1.26 -2.48
C THR A 248 -16.26 -1.98 -2.70
N ALA A 249 -17.37 -1.47 -2.14
CA ALA A 249 -18.64 -2.21 -2.07
C ALA A 249 -18.97 -2.79 -3.45
N GLY A 250 -18.96 -4.10 -3.58
CA GLY A 250 -19.17 -4.83 -4.81
C GLY A 250 -17.90 -5.21 -5.59
N THR A 251 -16.68 -5.00 -5.10
CA THR A 251 -15.50 -5.63 -5.71
C THR A 251 -15.67 -7.14 -5.63
N GLU A 252 -15.74 -7.79 -6.81
CA GLU A 252 -16.12 -9.20 -6.89
C GLU A 252 -15.07 -10.13 -6.32
N GLN A 253 -13.79 -9.81 -6.54
CA GLN A 253 -12.67 -10.64 -6.12
C GLN A 253 -11.52 -9.79 -5.56
N VAL A 254 -11.00 -10.20 -4.41
CA VAL A 254 -9.84 -9.56 -3.78
C VAL A 254 -8.75 -10.59 -3.48
N LEU A 255 -7.53 -10.31 -3.93
CA LEU A 255 -6.33 -11.06 -3.58
C LEU A 255 -5.37 -10.15 -2.83
N LEU A 256 -4.89 -10.61 -1.67
CA LEU A 256 -3.78 -10.00 -0.96
C LEU A 256 -2.55 -10.90 -1.11
N ILE A 257 -1.40 -10.32 -1.44
CA ILE A 257 -0.11 -11.01 -1.40
C ILE A 257 0.78 -10.23 -0.44
N HIS A 258 1.29 -10.91 0.58
CA HIS A 258 2.09 -10.28 1.62
C HIS A 258 3.21 -11.21 2.08
N ASP A 259 4.41 -10.68 2.24
CA ASP A 259 5.55 -11.48 2.71
C ASP A 259 5.56 -11.57 4.24
N GLU A 260 5.72 -12.80 4.78
CA GLU A 260 5.77 -13.01 6.23
C GLU A 260 6.97 -12.30 6.89
N GLY A 261 8.03 -12.03 6.13
CA GLY A 261 9.22 -11.31 6.55
C GLY A 261 9.26 -9.85 6.09
N ASP A 262 8.09 -9.23 5.79
CA ASP A 262 8.03 -7.81 5.45
C ASP A 262 8.43 -6.95 6.65
N ASP A 263 9.55 -6.23 6.50
CA ASP A 263 10.17 -5.42 7.54
C ASP A 263 9.67 -3.96 7.55
N ILE A 264 8.80 -3.60 6.61
CA ILE A 264 8.20 -2.25 6.50
C ILE A 264 6.74 -2.28 6.95
N ILE A 265 5.95 -3.21 6.39
CA ILE A 265 4.54 -3.41 6.74
C ILE A 265 4.40 -4.81 7.33
N PRO A 266 4.14 -4.94 8.63
CA PRO A 266 3.99 -6.25 9.27
C PRO A 266 2.95 -7.13 8.58
N PHE A 267 3.26 -8.42 8.37
CA PHE A 267 2.36 -9.40 7.76
C PHE A 267 0.97 -9.44 8.44
N ALA A 268 0.95 -9.22 9.76
CA ALA A 268 -0.30 -9.13 10.54
C ALA A 268 -1.29 -8.09 10.01
N GLU A 269 -0.83 -7.03 9.32
CA GLU A 269 -1.74 -6.06 8.71
C GLU A 269 -2.46 -6.65 7.48
N GLY A 270 -1.78 -7.46 6.68
CA GLY A 270 -2.42 -8.22 5.60
C GLY A 270 -3.45 -9.22 6.14
N GLN A 271 -3.16 -9.88 7.26
CA GLN A 271 -4.10 -10.77 7.94
C GLN A 271 -5.34 -10.02 8.45
N GLN A 272 -5.16 -8.82 9.02
CA GLN A 272 -6.27 -7.98 9.47
C GLN A 272 -7.18 -7.55 8.31
N ILE A 273 -6.60 -7.16 7.18
CA ILE A 273 -7.39 -6.80 5.99
C ILE A 273 -8.17 -8.02 5.49
N ALA A 274 -7.51 -9.18 5.35
CA ALA A 274 -8.16 -10.39 4.88
C ALA A 274 -9.30 -10.85 5.81
N ALA A 275 -9.11 -10.76 7.12
CA ALA A 275 -10.14 -11.11 8.11
C ALA A 275 -11.35 -10.17 8.06
N ALA A 276 -11.12 -8.88 7.74
CA ALA A 276 -12.19 -7.88 7.67
C ALA A 276 -12.95 -7.89 6.34
N TRP A 277 -12.39 -8.52 5.28
CA TRP A 277 -12.98 -8.50 3.93
C TRP A 277 -13.50 -9.90 3.54
N PRO A 278 -14.81 -10.17 3.66
CA PRO A 278 -15.38 -11.46 3.26
C PRO A 278 -15.04 -11.81 1.83
N GLY A 279 -14.52 -13.02 1.61
CA GLY A 279 -14.12 -13.49 0.29
C GLY A 279 -12.71 -13.05 -0.18
N ALA A 280 -12.02 -12.20 0.57
CA ALA A 280 -10.63 -11.88 0.27
C ALA A 280 -9.71 -13.07 0.53
N VAL A 281 -8.79 -13.34 -0.39
CA VAL A 281 -7.82 -14.41 -0.27
C VAL A 281 -6.45 -13.82 0.07
N LEU A 282 -5.86 -14.22 1.21
CA LEU A 282 -4.49 -13.86 1.56
C LEU A 282 -3.54 -14.97 1.10
N HIS A 283 -2.57 -14.59 0.27
CA HIS A 283 -1.47 -15.46 -0.17
C HIS A 283 -0.16 -15.01 0.49
N PRO A 284 0.35 -15.76 1.47
CA PRO A 284 1.63 -15.46 2.09
C PRO A 284 2.79 -15.79 1.14
N THR A 285 3.85 -14.99 1.20
CA THR A 285 5.16 -15.28 0.61
C THR A 285 6.24 -15.28 1.69
N ARG A 286 7.42 -15.81 1.38
CA ARG A 286 8.54 -15.88 2.33
C ARG A 286 9.83 -15.44 1.70
N GLY A 287 10.57 -14.60 2.43
CA GLY A 287 11.89 -14.17 2.05
C GLY A 287 11.95 -13.12 0.95
N LEU A 288 10.81 -12.57 0.52
CA LEU A 288 10.74 -11.50 -0.48
C LEU A 288 10.78 -10.11 0.15
N GLY A 289 10.25 -9.97 1.37
CA GLY A 289 10.13 -8.68 2.05
C GLY A 289 9.25 -7.70 1.29
N HIS A 290 9.36 -6.41 1.60
CA HIS A 290 8.41 -5.39 1.15
C HIS A 290 8.43 -5.09 -0.36
N THR A 291 9.58 -5.14 -1.02
CA THR A 291 9.70 -4.65 -2.41
C THR A 291 10.11 -5.71 -3.43
N ARG A 292 10.79 -6.80 -3.00
CA ARG A 292 11.21 -7.84 -3.94
C ARG A 292 10.04 -8.58 -4.56
N LEU A 293 8.89 -8.65 -3.87
CA LEU A 293 7.65 -9.23 -4.38
C LEU A 293 7.18 -8.56 -5.69
N LEU A 294 7.50 -7.27 -5.92
CA LEU A 294 7.16 -6.58 -7.18
C LEU A 294 7.88 -7.14 -8.41
N ARG A 295 8.92 -7.94 -8.24
CA ARG A 295 9.72 -8.52 -9.33
C ARG A 295 9.86 -10.04 -9.25
N ASP A 296 9.21 -10.66 -8.27
CA ASP A 296 9.22 -12.10 -8.13
C ASP A 296 8.32 -12.75 -9.18
N ALA A 297 8.88 -13.74 -9.92
CA ALA A 297 8.17 -14.36 -11.02
C ALA A 297 6.96 -15.19 -10.57
N ALA A 298 6.99 -15.79 -9.37
CA ALA A 298 5.86 -16.57 -8.85
C ALA A 298 4.71 -15.64 -8.43
N VAL A 299 5.03 -14.49 -7.80
CA VAL A 299 4.05 -13.44 -7.47
C VAL A 299 3.40 -12.91 -8.74
N VAL A 300 4.19 -12.56 -9.76
CA VAL A 300 3.66 -12.05 -11.03
C VAL A 300 2.78 -13.09 -11.72
N ARG A 301 3.19 -14.36 -11.82
CA ARG A 301 2.35 -15.42 -12.41
C ARG A 301 1.02 -15.59 -11.67
N ARG A 302 1.05 -15.60 -10.33
CA ARG A 302 -0.17 -15.71 -9.52
C ARG A 302 -1.11 -14.53 -9.74
N ALA A 303 -0.56 -13.32 -9.82
CA ALA A 303 -1.33 -12.11 -10.09
C ALA A 303 -1.98 -12.14 -11.48
N VAL A 304 -1.22 -12.55 -12.51
CA VAL A 304 -1.75 -12.69 -13.87
C VAL A 304 -2.88 -13.71 -13.90
N ALA A 305 -2.71 -14.88 -13.27
CA ALA A 305 -3.77 -15.89 -13.17
C ALA A 305 -5.03 -15.37 -12.43
N PHE A 306 -4.84 -14.56 -11.39
CA PHE A 306 -5.95 -13.91 -10.68
C PHE A 306 -6.67 -12.88 -11.56
N LEU A 307 -5.96 -12.17 -12.45
CA LEU A 307 -6.50 -11.14 -13.33
C LEU A 307 -7.11 -11.71 -14.64
N ALA A 308 -6.77 -12.90 -15.02
CA ALA A 308 -7.37 -13.60 -16.17
C ALA A 308 -8.83 -13.97 -15.89
#